data_c69dfcbdba877a03c792c4e41ead1e77
#
_entry.id   c69dfcbdba877a03c792c4e41ead1e77
#
_cell.length_a   1.000
_cell.length_b   1.000
_cell.length_c   1.000
_cell.angle_alpha   90.00
_cell.angle_beta   90.00
_cell.angle_gamma   90.00
#
_symmetry.space_group_name_H-M   'P 1'
#
loop_
_entity.id
_entity.type
_entity.pdbx_description
1 polymer ?
#
loop_
_entity_poly.entity_id
_entity_poly.type
_entity_poly.pdbx_seq_one_letter_code
_entity_poly.pdbx_strand_id
1 'polypeptide(L)'
;MSSTETIETHAFDTARAKAYFADFLEDPTLDFIDDTFEFDADDLGESSDALYAAELVAALMGSPAATLPDAVKAACKGKPVPNKKLMTKTRMAVRAALDAKSPLRAHWEATGLEPWLTNVKNLLDRLT
;
A
#
# COMPACT_ATOMS: atom_id res chain seq x y z
N MET A 1 -20.44 -1.22 -14.52
CA MET A 1 -20.08 -1.48 -14.05
C MET A 1 -19.23 -1.37 -13.66
N SER A 2 -19.18 -1.41 -13.56
CA SER A 2 -18.40 -1.37 -13.14
C SER A 2 -17.66 -1.53 -12.09
N SER A 3 -17.81 -1.78 -11.20
CA SER A 3 -17.10 -2.19 -9.99
C SER A 3 -15.81 -2.94 -10.26
N THR A 4 -15.66 -3.48 -11.43
CA THR A 4 -14.44 -4.17 -11.81
C THR A 4 -13.24 -3.24 -11.85
N GLU A 5 -13.43 -1.98 -12.15
CA GLU A 5 -12.28 -1.08 -12.22
C GLU A 5 -11.63 -0.88 -10.86
N THR A 6 -12.39 -0.91 -9.78
CA THR A 6 -11.80 -0.75 -8.47
C THR A 6 -11.00 -1.96 -8.04
N ILE A 7 -11.39 -3.14 -8.52
CA ILE A 7 -10.67 -4.38 -8.19
C ILE A 7 -9.35 -4.43 -8.94
N GLU A 8 -9.30 -3.86 -10.13
CA GLU A 8 -8.15 -3.95 -11.01
C GLU A 8 -7.10 -2.89 -10.74
N THR A 9 -7.36 -1.99 -9.81
CA THR A 9 -6.39 -1.00 -9.41
C THR A 9 -5.88 -1.36 -8.03
N HIS A 10 -4.96 -0.57 -7.52
CA HIS A 10 -4.50 -0.70 -6.13
C HIS A 10 -5.63 -0.19 -5.23
N ALA A 11 -6.73 -0.94 -5.16
CA ALA A 11 -7.97 -0.51 -4.54
C ALA A 11 -8.02 -0.86 -3.06
N PHE A 12 -8.79 -0.08 -2.30
CA PHE A 12 -8.91 -0.25 -0.86
C PHE A 12 -10.22 -0.93 -0.44
N ASP A 13 -11.04 -1.32 -1.40
CA ASP A 13 -12.32 -1.95 -1.12
C ASP A 13 -12.33 -3.46 -1.31
N THR A 14 -11.17 -4.06 -1.57
CA THR A 14 -11.04 -5.51 -1.62
C THR A 14 -11.12 -6.09 -0.21
N ALA A 15 -11.49 -7.36 -0.10
CA ALA A 15 -11.56 -8.02 1.21
C ALA A 15 -10.22 -7.98 1.93
N ARG A 16 -9.13 -8.17 1.20
CA ARG A 16 -7.80 -8.16 1.83
C ARG A 16 -7.41 -6.78 2.32
N ALA A 17 -7.68 -5.74 1.52
CA ALA A 17 -7.38 -4.37 1.94
C ALA A 17 -8.19 -4.00 3.18
N LYS A 18 -9.48 -4.35 3.19
CA LYS A 18 -10.33 -4.08 4.34
C LYS A 18 -9.83 -4.78 5.60
N ALA A 19 -9.39 -6.03 5.47
CA ALA A 19 -8.85 -6.77 6.60
C ALA A 19 -7.55 -6.13 7.11
N TYR A 20 -6.67 -5.74 6.21
CA TYR A 20 -5.41 -5.12 6.59
C TYR A 20 -5.65 -3.80 7.35
N PHE A 21 -6.51 -2.95 6.81
CA PHE A 21 -6.79 -1.67 7.46
C PHE A 21 -7.56 -1.82 8.77
N ALA A 22 -8.42 -2.85 8.89
CA ALA A 22 -9.10 -3.14 10.14
C ALA A 22 -8.08 -3.51 11.22
N ASP A 23 -7.09 -4.33 10.87
CA ASP A 23 -6.01 -4.70 11.81
C ASP A 23 -5.19 -3.48 12.21
N PHE A 24 -4.90 -2.59 11.26
CA PHE A 24 -4.19 -1.34 11.56
C PHE A 24 -5.00 -0.48 12.54
N LEU A 25 -6.31 -0.39 12.36
CA LEU A 25 -7.15 0.43 13.24
C LEU A 25 -7.17 -0.11 14.67
N GLU A 26 -6.92 -1.41 14.85
CA GLU A 26 -6.81 -2.00 16.19
C GLU A 26 -5.43 -1.77 16.80
N ASP A 27 -4.42 -1.54 15.98
CA ASP A 27 -3.04 -1.31 16.43
C ASP A 27 -2.37 -0.27 15.52
N PRO A 28 -2.79 1.00 15.61
CA PRO A 28 -2.33 2.03 14.67
C PRO A 28 -0.95 2.57 15.03
N THR A 29 0.06 1.71 14.91
CA THR A 29 1.44 2.02 15.31
C THR A 29 2.40 1.89 14.13
N LEU A 30 3.55 2.56 14.27
CA LEU A 30 4.62 2.42 13.27
C LEU A 30 5.18 0.99 13.27
N ASP A 31 5.17 0.32 14.41
CA ASP A 31 5.63 -1.07 14.50
C ASP A 31 4.76 -1.99 13.64
N PHE A 32 3.45 -1.80 13.67
CA PHE A 32 2.53 -2.58 12.84
C PHE A 32 2.91 -2.43 11.35
N ILE A 33 3.14 -1.19 10.93
CA ILE A 33 3.50 -0.89 9.54
C ILE A 33 4.86 -1.48 9.20
N ASP A 34 5.84 -1.29 10.07
CA ASP A 34 7.20 -1.79 9.86
C ASP A 34 7.20 -3.31 9.72
N ASP A 35 6.45 -4.02 10.56
CA ASP A 35 6.36 -5.47 10.51
C ASP A 35 5.83 -5.96 9.15
N THR A 36 4.95 -5.21 8.51
CA THR A 36 4.41 -5.57 7.20
C THR A 36 5.52 -5.63 6.14
N PHE A 37 6.59 -4.86 6.30
CA PHE A 37 7.68 -4.84 5.32
C PHE A 37 8.64 -6.03 5.48
N GLU A 38 8.41 -6.89 6.48
CA GLU A 38 9.08 -8.19 6.60
C GLU A 38 8.20 -9.21 5.89
N PHE A 39 8.21 -9.20 4.57
CA PHE A 39 7.28 -10.00 3.78
C PHE A 39 7.98 -10.83 2.73
N ASP A 40 7.30 -11.89 2.29
CA ASP A 40 7.77 -12.75 1.21
C ASP A 40 7.31 -12.18 -0.13
N ALA A 41 8.24 -11.71 -0.95
CA ALA A 41 7.93 -11.10 -2.23
C ALA A 41 7.28 -12.08 -3.22
N ASP A 42 7.44 -13.38 -2.99
CA ASP A 42 6.80 -14.39 -3.82
C ASP A 42 5.34 -14.65 -3.42
N ASP A 43 4.93 -14.17 -2.25
CA ASP A 43 3.53 -14.26 -1.80
C ASP A 43 2.78 -13.02 -2.26
N LEU A 44 1.83 -13.20 -3.17
CA LEU A 44 1.08 -12.07 -3.75
C LEU A 44 0.30 -11.30 -2.70
N GLY A 45 -0.27 -12.02 -1.74
CA GLY A 45 -1.04 -11.37 -0.67
C GLY A 45 -0.16 -10.52 0.22
N GLU A 46 1.01 -11.04 0.63
CA GLU A 46 1.93 -10.28 1.46
C GLU A 46 2.50 -9.09 0.70
N SER A 47 2.76 -9.25 -0.59
CA SER A 47 3.22 -8.13 -1.43
C SER A 47 2.17 -7.03 -1.53
N SER A 48 0.89 -7.41 -1.62
CA SER A 48 -0.20 -6.44 -1.62
C SER A 48 -0.29 -5.72 -0.28
N ASP A 49 -0.14 -6.44 0.83
CA ASP A 49 -0.14 -5.83 2.16
C ASP A 49 0.99 -4.80 2.29
N ALA A 50 2.16 -5.09 1.70
CA ALA A 50 3.26 -4.13 1.72
C ALA A 50 2.89 -2.83 1.01
N LEU A 51 2.11 -2.89 -0.07
CA LEU A 51 1.62 -1.68 -0.74
C LEU A 51 0.59 -0.96 0.12
N TYR A 52 -0.26 -1.67 0.84
CA TYR A 52 -1.20 -1.03 1.77
C TYR A 52 -0.45 -0.34 2.90
N ALA A 53 0.59 -0.99 3.43
CA ALA A 53 1.43 -0.38 4.45
C ALA A 53 2.10 0.89 3.92
N ALA A 54 2.55 0.87 2.67
CA ALA A 54 3.16 2.05 2.04
C ALA A 54 2.15 3.20 1.91
N GLU A 55 0.87 2.88 1.65
CA GLU A 55 -0.18 3.90 1.63
C GLU A 55 -0.35 4.53 3.01
N LEU A 56 -0.23 3.74 4.07
CA LEU A 56 -0.28 4.28 5.43
C LEU A 56 0.90 5.21 5.70
N VAL A 57 2.09 4.86 5.22
CA VAL A 57 3.27 5.72 5.36
C VAL A 57 3.04 7.05 4.65
N ALA A 58 2.51 7.01 3.43
CA ALA A 58 2.20 8.24 2.69
C ALA A 58 1.19 9.08 3.45
N ALA A 59 0.17 8.46 4.04
CA ALA A 59 -0.83 9.17 4.83
C ALA A 59 -0.21 9.82 6.07
N LEU A 60 0.69 9.11 6.74
CA LEU A 60 1.39 9.64 7.91
C LEU A 60 2.27 10.84 7.55
N MET A 61 2.72 10.91 6.33
CA MET A 61 3.51 12.03 5.83
C MET A 61 2.65 13.19 5.31
N GLY A 62 1.33 13.06 5.36
CA GLY A 62 0.42 14.10 4.92
C GLY A 62 0.00 13.99 3.46
N SER A 63 0.28 12.88 2.81
CA SER A 63 -0.05 12.68 1.39
C SER A 63 -0.85 11.40 1.17
N PRO A 64 -2.01 11.25 1.83
CA PRO A 64 -2.84 10.06 1.67
C PRO A 64 -3.46 9.98 0.29
N ALA A 65 -3.77 8.77 -0.17
CA ALA A 65 -4.55 8.59 -1.37
C ALA A 65 -5.95 9.17 -1.15
N ALA A 66 -6.53 9.77 -2.19
CA ALA A 66 -7.86 10.37 -2.09
C ALA A 66 -8.91 9.35 -1.69
N THR A 67 -8.74 8.10 -2.12
CA THR A 67 -9.71 7.02 -1.88
C THR A 67 -9.44 6.22 -0.61
N LEU A 68 -8.41 6.57 0.16
CA LEU A 68 -8.13 5.90 1.42
C LEU A 68 -9.33 6.09 2.36
N PRO A 69 -9.79 5.02 3.06
CA PRO A 69 -10.96 5.16 3.95
C PRO A 69 -10.79 6.27 4.98
N ASP A 70 -11.87 7.00 5.25
CA ASP A 70 -11.83 8.15 6.16
C ASP A 70 -11.36 7.75 7.57
N ALA A 71 -11.79 6.59 8.06
CA ALA A 71 -11.36 6.12 9.38
C ALA A 71 -9.85 5.93 9.44
N VAL A 72 -9.26 5.44 8.34
CA VAL A 72 -7.81 5.23 8.26
C VAL A 72 -7.10 6.58 8.20
N LYS A 73 -7.60 7.52 7.39
CA LYS A 73 -7.04 8.87 7.34
C LYS A 73 -7.06 9.52 8.72
N ALA A 74 -8.18 9.37 9.44
CA ALA A 74 -8.31 9.94 10.76
C ALA A 74 -7.33 9.31 11.75
N ALA A 75 -7.12 8.00 11.64
CA ALA A 75 -6.18 7.29 12.52
C ALA A 75 -4.74 7.73 12.29
N CYS A 76 -4.41 8.18 11.08
CA CYS A 76 -3.06 8.65 10.78
C CYS A 76 -2.80 10.09 11.22
N LYS A 77 -3.85 10.87 11.44
CA LYS A 77 -3.68 12.27 11.85
C LYS A 77 -3.05 12.36 13.24
N GLY A 78 -2.08 13.25 13.37
CA GLY A 78 -1.43 13.48 14.65
C GLY A 78 -0.46 12.39 15.09
N LYS A 79 -0.25 11.39 14.28
CA LYS A 79 0.71 10.34 14.58
C LYS A 79 2.14 10.78 14.22
N PRO A 80 3.15 10.15 14.83
CA PRO A 80 4.54 10.49 14.50
C PRO A 80 4.85 10.25 13.02
N VAL A 81 5.70 11.10 12.48
CA VAL A 81 6.20 10.94 11.11
C VAL A 81 7.18 9.78 11.07
N PRO A 82 7.11 8.91 10.06
CA PRO A 82 8.07 7.81 9.92
C PRO A 82 9.50 8.31 9.83
N ASN A 83 10.44 7.57 10.42
CA ASN A 83 11.84 7.92 10.36
C ASN A 83 12.45 7.53 9.01
N LYS A 84 13.70 7.93 8.77
CA LYS A 84 14.38 7.67 7.50
C LYS A 84 14.48 6.18 7.17
N LYS A 85 14.70 5.35 8.19
CA LYS A 85 14.84 3.91 7.99
C LYS A 85 13.53 3.31 7.48
N LEU A 86 12.42 3.67 8.10
CA LEU A 86 11.12 3.19 7.66
C LEU A 86 10.78 3.72 6.27
N MET A 87 11.09 5.00 6.01
CA MET A 87 10.88 5.58 4.68
C MET A 87 11.66 4.83 3.60
N THR A 88 12.90 4.46 3.90
CA THR A 88 13.73 3.71 2.95
C THR A 88 13.13 2.33 2.69
N LYS A 89 12.72 1.61 3.74
CA LYS A 89 12.06 0.30 3.60
C LYS A 89 10.80 0.41 2.74
N THR A 90 10.02 1.45 2.99
CA THR A 90 8.76 1.68 2.29
C THR A 90 9.01 1.88 0.79
N ARG A 91 9.92 2.77 0.45
CA ARG A 91 10.23 3.04 -0.96
C ARG A 91 10.81 1.82 -1.65
N MET A 92 11.65 1.06 -0.96
CA MET A 92 12.21 -0.16 -1.53
C MET A 92 11.13 -1.20 -1.81
N ALA A 93 10.16 -1.34 -0.90
CA ALA A 93 9.05 -2.27 -1.11
C ALA A 93 8.21 -1.88 -2.33
N VAL A 94 7.91 -0.60 -2.48
CA VAL A 94 7.12 -0.13 -3.63
C VAL A 94 7.90 -0.31 -4.94
N ARG A 95 9.19 0.01 -4.94
CA ARG A 95 10.02 -0.18 -6.13
C ARG A 95 10.14 -1.65 -6.49
N ALA A 96 10.24 -2.53 -5.49
CA ALA A 96 10.30 -3.96 -5.74
C ALA A 96 9.02 -4.45 -6.42
N ALA A 97 7.86 -3.94 -6.01
CA ALA A 97 6.60 -4.29 -6.64
C ALA A 97 6.54 -3.83 -8.09
N LEU A 98 7.17 -2.70 -8.41
CA LEU A 98 7.19 -2.15 -9.77
C LEU A 98 8.23 -2.81 -10.67
N ASP A 99 9.16 -3.58 -10.10
CA ASP A 99 10.21 -4.23 -10.87
C ASP A 99 9.62 -5.20 -11.89
N ALA A 100 10.24 -5.25 -13.08
CA ALA A 100 9.76 -6.11 -14.17
C ALA A 100 9.70 -7.58 -13.78
N LYS A 101 10.48 -8.01 -12.80
CA LYS A 101 10.51 -9.40 -12.33
C LYS A 101 9.60 -9.66 -11.13
N SER A 102 8.88 -8.65 -10.68
CA SER A 102 8.00 -8.76 -9.50
C SER A 102 6.86 -9.74 -9.78
N PRO A 103 6.65 -10.75 -8.92
CA PRO A 103 5.49 -11.64 -9.06
C PRO A 103 4.16 -10.88 -9.00
N LEU A 104 4.07 -9.85 -8.17
CA LEU A 104 2.85 -9.04 -8.08
C LEU A 104 2.60 -8.29 -9.39
N ARG A 105 3.65 -7.71 -9.99
CA ARG A 105 3.51 -7.06 -11.28
C ARG A 105 3.06 -8.05 -12.36
N ALA A 106 3.63 -9.26 -12.36
CA ALA A 106 3.25 -10.30 -13.31
C ALA A 106 1.77 -10.66 -13.18
N HIS A 107 1.27 -10.72 -11.95
CA HIS A 107 -0.15 -10.96 -11.68
C HIS A 107 -1.02 -9.88 -12.35
N TRP A 108 -0.63 -8.61 -12.19
CA TRP A 108 -1.39 -7.50 -12.76
C TRP A 108 -1.23 -7.39 -14.28
N GLU A 109 -0.10 -7.83 -14.82
CA GLU A 109 0.07 -7.92 -16.28
C GLU A 109 -0.97 -8.85 -16.90
N ALA A 110 -1.37 -9.89 -16.18
CA ALA A 110 -2.38 -10.84 -16.66
C ALA A 110 -3.81 -10.30 -16.54
N THR A 111 -4.06 -9.34 -15.65
CA THR A 111 -5.42 -8.90 -15.33
C THR A 111 -5.72 -7.45 -15.67
N GLY A 112 -4.71 -6.60 -15.78
CA GLY A 112 -4.93 -5.17 -16.06
C GLY A 112 -3.82 -4.33 -15.47
N LEU A 113 -2.68 -4.30 -16.14
CA LEU A 113 -1.48 -3.66 -15.62
C LEU A 113 -1.61 -2.15 -15.46
N GLU A 114 -2.17 -1.46 -16.46
CA GLU A 114 -2.09 0.00 -16.51
C GLU A 114 -2.72 0.71 -15.32
N PRO A 115 -3.95 0.37 -14.90
CA PRO A 115 -4.52 1.03 -13.72
C PRO A 115 -3.71 0.78 -12.45
N TRP A 116 -3.26 -0.46 -12.25
CA TRP A 116 -2.43 -0.81 -11.10
C TRP A 116 -1.11 -0.04 -11.13
N LEU A 117 -0.46 -0.03 -12.29
CA LEU A 117 0.84 0.61 -12.46
C LEU A 117 0.75 2.11 -12.17
N THR A 118 -0.30 2.76 -12.69
CA THR A 118 -0.53 4.18 -12.46
C THR A 118 -0.67 4.48 -10.95
N ASN A 119 -1.46 3.66 -10.26
CA ASN A 119 -1.69 3.86 -8.83
C ASN A 119 -0.42 3.63 -8.01
N VAL A 120 0.36 2.61 -8.34
CA VAL A 120 1.58 2.31 -7.58
C VAL A 120 2.66 3.36 -7.85
N LYS A 121 2.77 3.85 -9.08
CA LYS A 121 3.68 4.96 -9.39
C LYS A 121 3.28 6.23 -8.66
N ASN A 122 1.99 6.50 -8.58
CA ASN A 122 1.48 7.63 -7.81
C ASN A 122 1.86 7.50 -6.34
N LEU A 123 1.72 6.29 -5.79
CA LEU A 123 2.13 6.02 -4.41
C LEU A 123 3.61 6.34 -4.21
N LEU A 124 4.47 5.86 -5.10
CA LEU A 124 5.90 6.13 -5.00
C LEU A 124 6.17 7.64 -5.02
N ASP A 125 5.51 8.39 -5.89
CA ASP A 125 5.65 9.84 -5.96
C ASP A 125 5.26 10.51 -4.65
N ARG A 126 4.20 10.04 -4.01
CA ARG A 126 3.74 10.61 -2.73
C ARG A 126 4.71 10.29 -1.58
N LEU A 127 5.55 9.28 -1.75
CA LEU A 127 6.55 8.90 -0.76
C LEU A 127 7.88 9.66 -0.93
N THR A 128 8.03 10.39 -1.99
CA THR A 128 9.22 11.19 -2.24
C THR A 128 8.92 12.67 -2.05
#